data_05d09783ea0ac7284644c625d00ca5d9
#
_entry.id   05d09783ea0ac7284644c625d00ca5d9
#
_cell.length_a   1.000
_cell.length_b   1.000
_cell.length_c   1.000
_cell.angle_alpha   90.00
_cell.angle_beta   90.00
_cell.angle_gamma   90.00
#
_symmetry.space_group_name_H-M   'P 1'
#
loop_
_entity.id
_entity.type
_entity.pdbx_description
1 polymer ?
#
loop_
_entity_poly.entity_id
_entity_poly.type
_entity_poly.pdbx_seq_one_letter_code
_entity_poly.pdbx_strand_id
1 'polypeptide(L)'
;MNVYVGNLSYDLSEDDLKQAFEEFGEVTSAKIISDRYSGRSKGFGFVEMSSDDEAKAAIEALSGKELNGRTMVVNEARPKTQ
;
A
#
# COMPACT_ATOMS: atom_id res chain seq x y z
N MET A 1 -9.87 4.57 -5.85
CA MET A 1 -9.98 3.42 -4.92
C MET A 1 -8.82 3.44 -3.94
N ASN A 2 -9.12 3.26 -2.68
CA ASN A 2 -8.07 3.15 -1.66
C ASN A 2 -7.69 1.70 -1.46
N VAL A 3 -6.39 1.46 -1.32
CA VAL A 3 -5.84 0.12 -1.16
C VAL A 3 -5.11 0.06 0.18
N TYR A 4 -5.45 -0.93 0.98
CA TYR A 4 -4.75 -1.20 2.23
C TYR A 4 -3.57 -2.11 1.95
N VAL A 5 -2.41 -1.76 2.48
CA VAL A 5 -1.19 -2.55 2.33
C VAL A 5 -0.60 -2.79 3.71
N GLY A 6 -0.50 -4.04 4.09
CA GLY A 6 0.00 -4.43 5.40
C GLY A 6 1.25 -5.28 5.33
N ASN A 7 1.80 -5.58 6.49
CA ASN A 7 3.01 -6.38 6.65
C ASN A 7 4.20 -5.80 5.90
N LEU A 8 4.31 -4.47 5.93
CA LEU A 8 5.38 -3.76 5.25
C LEU A 8 6.67 -3.79 6.08
N SER A 9 7.80 -3.76 5.37
CA SER A 9 9.08 -3.58 6.03
C SER A 9 9.15 -2.21 6.68
N TYR A 10 9.76 -2.13 7.85
CA TYR A 10 9.94 -0.84 8.53
C TYR A 10 10.83 0.12 7.76
N ASP A 11 11.65 -0.40 6.85
CA ASP A 11 12.55 0.42 6.04
C ASP A 11 11.91 0.89 4.75
N LEU A 12 10.70 0.45 4.45
CA LEU A 12 10.02 0.80 3.21
C LEU A 12 9.57 2.26 3.26
N SER A 13 9.91 3.03 2.24
CA SER A 13 9.48 4.42 2.14
C SER A 13 8.17 4.52 1.38
N GLU A 14 7.52 5.69 1.50
CA GLU A 14 6.32 5.95 0.73
C GLU A 14 6.58 5.93 -0.77
N ASP A 15 7.75 6.40 -1.18
CA ASP A 15 8.14 6.36 -2.59
C ASP A 15 8.25 4.93 -3.09
N ASP A 16 8.83 4.04 -2.29
CA ASP A 16 8.93 2.64 -2.66
C ASP A 16 7.56 2.01 -2.82
N LEU A 17 6.67 2.31 -1.90
CA LEU A 17 5.30 1.80 -1.96
C LEU A 17 4.59 2.33 -3.20
N LYS A 18 4.71 3.62 -3.46
CA LYS A 18 4.10 4.24 -4.62
C LYS A 18 4.60 3.60 -5.91
N GLN A 19 5.91 3.40 -6.02
CA GLN A 19 6.49 2.82 -7.24
C GLN A 19 6.01 1.40 -7.47
N ALA A 20 5.83 0.62 -6.42
CA ALA A 20 5.33 -0.73 -6.57
C ALA A 20 3.92 -0.75 -7.18
N PHE A 21 3.10 0.22 -6.84
CA PHE A 21 1.75 0.30 -7.35
C PHE A 21 1.68 1.02 -8.70
N GLU A 22 2.63 1.91 -8.99
CA GLU A 22 2.65 2.64 -10.25
C GLU A 22 2.85 1.74 -11.46
N GLU A 23 3.37 0.55 -11.24
CA GLU A 23 3.50 -0.42 -12.35
C GLU A 23 2.16 -0.87 -12.87
N PHE A 24 1.10 -0.70 -12.11
CA PHE A 24 -0.23 -1.17 -12.47
C PHE A 24 -1.17 -0.05 -12.87
N GLY A 25 -0.81 1.19 -12.57
CA GLY A 25 -1.62 2.32 -12.92
C GLY A 25 -1.22 3.56 -12.16
N GLU A 26 -1.97 4.62 -12.36
CA GLU A 26 -1.68 5.91 -11.74
C GLU A 26 -1.98 5.88 -10.24
N VAL A 27 -1.01 6.27 -9.43
CA VAL A 27 -1.16 6.39 -7.98
C VAL A 27 -1.32 7.86 -7.65
N THR A 28 -2.44 8.20 -7.03
CA THR A 28 -2.70 9.60 -6.64
C THR A 28 -2.08 9.91 -5.30
N SER A 29 -1.99 8.95 -4.39
CA SER A 29 -1.27 9.16 -3.15
C SER A 29 -0.85 7.82 -2.55
N ALA A 30 0.19 7.87 -1.73
CA ALA A 30 0.66 6.71 -0.98
C ALA A 30 1.10 7.19 0.38
N LYS A 31 0.67 6.50 1.43
CA LYS A 31 1.01 6.85 2.80
C LYS A 31 1.38 5.61 3.58
N ILE A 32 2.40 5.74 4.41
CA ILE A 32 2.77 4.69 5.36
C ILE A 32 2.49 5.24 6.75
N ILE A 33 1.77 4.45 7.54
CA ILE A 33 1.39 4.87 8.89
C ILE A 33 2.57 4.61 9.81
N SER A 34 2.96 5.61 10.58
CA SER A 34 4.10 5.54 11.49
C SER A 34 3.63 5.58 12.92
N ASP A 35 4.41 4.93 13.79
CA ASP A 35 4.19 4.99 15.22
C ASP A 35 4.74 6.32 15.74
N ARG A 36 3.91 7.07 16.43
CA ARG A 36 4.32 8.38 16.95
C ARG A 36 5.40 8.28 18.01
N TYR A 37 5.40 7.22 18.77
CA TYR A 37 6.31 7.11 19.91
C TYR A 37 7.68 6.62 19.50
N SER A 38 7.74 5.67 18.58
CA SER A 38 9.02 5.11 18.15
C SER A 38 9.54 5.73 16.87
N GLY A 39 8.69 6.44 16.13
CA GLY A 39 9.06 6.97 14.82
C GLY A 39 9.16 5.91 13.74
N ARG A 40 8.80 4.68 14.04
CA ARG A 40 8.86 3.58 13.10
C ARG A 40 7.54 3.40 12.39
N SER A 41 7.61 2.87 11.18
CA SER A 41 6.43 2.45 10.46
C SER A 41 5.70 1.38 11.27
N LYS A 42 4.37 1.42 11.28
CA LYS A 42 3.59 0.38 11.91
C LYS A 42 3.46 -0.86 11.04
N GLY A 43 4.08 -0.85 9.87
CA GLY A 43 4.06 -1.98 8.98
C GLY A 43 2.84 -2.02 8.08
N PHE A 44 2.12 -0.91 7.97
CA PHE A 44 1.00 -0.83 7.03
C PHE A 44 0.84 0.59 6.49
N GLY A 45 0.12 0.69 5.39
CA GLY A 45 -0.12 1.96 4.77
C GLY A 45 -1.32 1.89 3.84
N PHE A 46 -1.54 2.99 3.13
CA PHE A 46 -2.63 3.08 2.17
C PHE A 46 -2.13 3.70 0.88
N VAL A 47 -2.66 3.18 -0.23
CA VAL A 47 -2.37 3.71 -1.55
C VAL A 47 -3.68 4.08 -2.21
N GLU A 48 -3.75 5.27 -2.78
CA GLU A 48 -4.92 5.69 -3.52
C GLU A 48 -4.62 5.67 -5.01
N MET A 49 -5.46 4.98 -5.77
CA MET A 49 -5.32 4.89 -7.22
C MET A 49 -6.58 5.45 -7.86
N SER A 50 -6.40 6.14 -8.99
CA SER A 50 -7.51 6.82 -9.65
C SER A 50 -8.43 5.86 -10.38
N SER A 51 -7.91 4.71 -10.83
CA SER A 51 -8.70 3.73 -11.57
C SER A 51 -8.98 2.52 -10.69
N ASP A 52 -10.25 2.15 -10.56
CA ASP A 52 -10.63 0.97 -9.79
C ASP A 52 -10.09 -0.31 -10.44
N ASP A 53 -10.12 -0.37 -11.77
CA ASP A 53 -9.64 -1.56 -12.48
C ASP A 53 -8.14 -1.74 -12.27
N GLU A 54 -7.38 -0.66 -12.33
CA GLU A 54 -5.94 -0.72 -12.08
C GLU A 54 -5.64 -1.06 -10.64
N ALA A 55 -6.42 -0.52 -9.71
CA ALA A 55 -6.26 -0.84 -8.30
C ALA A 55 -6.51 -2.32 -8.03
N LYS A 56 -7.54 -2.88 -8.65
CA LYS A 56 -7.82 -4.31 -8.50
C LYS A 56 -6.70 -5.16 -9.07
N ALA A 57 -6.16 -4.77 -10.22
CA ALA A 57 -5.03 -5.49 -10.81
C ALA A 57 -3.82 -5.44 -9.88
N ALA A 58 -3.55 -4.29 -9.27
CA ALA A 58 -2.46 -4.15 -8.32
C ALA A 58 -2.67 -5.03 -7.10
N ILE A 59 -3.90 -5.07 -6.58
CA ILE A 59 -4.21 -5.92 -5.43
C ILE A 59 -3.93 -7.38 -5.74
N GLU A 60 -4.39 -7.85 -6.89
CA GLU A 60 -4.18 -9.24 -7.28
C GLU A 60 -2.71 -9.58 -7.50
N ALA A 61 -1.97 -8.64 -8.11
CA ALA A 61 -0.58 -8.90 -8.45
C ALA A 61 0.33 -8.78 -7.23
N LEU A 62 0.05 -7.87 -6.33
CA LEU A 62 0.94 -7.56 -5.20
C LEU A 62 0.58 -8.32 -3.93
N SER A 63 -0.65 -8.80 -3.80
CA SER A 63 -1.04 -9.55 -2.61
C SER A 63 -0.23 -10.83 -2.54
N GLY A 64 0.48 -11.02 -1.44
CA GLY A 64 1.34 -12.17 -1.26
C GLY A 64 2.72 -12.03 -1.88
N LYS A 65 3.02 -10.90 -2.51
CA LYS A 65 4.32 -10.66 -3.10
C LYS A 65 5.28 -10.07 -2.07
N GLU A 66 6.54 -10.48 -2.16
CA GLU A 66 7.56 -9.95 -1.27
C GLU A 66 8.02 -8.58 -1.71
N LEU A 67 8.16 -7.68 -0.74
CA LEU A 67 8.75 -6.37 -0.96
C LEU A 67 9.67 -6.08 0.23
N ASN A 68 10.94 -5.81 -0.04
CA ASN A 68 11.96 -5.61 0.99
C ASN A 68 12.03 -6.78 1.98
N GLY A 69 11.83 -8.00 1.50
CA GLY A 69 11.95 -9.19 2.31
C GLY A 69 10.73 -9.55 3.13
N ARG A 70 9.62 -8.84 2.96
CA ARG A 70 8.38 -9.14 3.68
C ARG A 70 7.24 -9.31 2.69
N THR A 71 6.42 -10.32 2.95
CA THR A 71 5.26 -10.60 2.11
C THR A 71 4.15 -9.60 2.41
N MET A 72 3.76 -8.84 1.40
CA MET A 72 2.74 -7.82 1.59
C MET A 72 1.34 -8.42 1.68
N VAL A 73 0.52 -7.81 2.52
CA VAL A 73 -0.92 -8.06 2.56
C VAL A 73 -1.59 -6.88 1.87
N VAL A 74 -2.26 -7.14 0.75
CA VAL A 74 -2.86 -6.07 -0.05
C VAL A 74 -4.35 -6.36 -0.20
N ASN A 75 -5.17 -5.41 0.21
CA ASN A 75 -6.62 -5.53 0.15
C ASN A 75 -7.23 -4.19 -0.21
N GLU A 76 -8.45 -4.25 -0.71
CA GLU A 76 -9.21 -3.03 -0.94
C GLU A 76 -9.56 -2.39 0.41
N ALA A 77 -9.22 -1.12 0.57
CA ALA A 77 -9.58 -0.36 1.75
C ALA A 77 -10.83 0.44 1.44
N ARG A 78 -11.95 0.04 2.01
CA ARG A 78 -13.19 0.75 1.80
C ARG A 78 -13.28 1.93 2.75
N PRO A 79 -13.64 3.12 2.26
CA PRO A 79 -13.91 4.21 3.17
C PRO A 79 -15.10 3.84 4.04
N LYS A 80 -15.05 4.27 5.28
CA LYS A 80 -16.18 4.06 6.17
C LYS A 80 -17.34 4.91 5.70
N THR A 81 -18.38 4.27 5.28
CA THR A 81 -19.62 4.96 4.96
C THR A 81 -20.59 4.73 6.10
N GLN A 82 -21.12 5.79 6.60
CA GLN A 82 -22.00 5.73 7.74
C GLN A 82 -23.33 6.33 7.41
#